data_928c85986fcb88af6696847b9f371971
#
_entry.id   928c85986fcb88af6696847b9f371971
#
_cell.length_a   1.000
_cell.length_b   1.000
_cell.length_c   1.000
_cell.angle_alpha   90.00
_cell.angle_beta   90.00
_cell.angle_gamma   90.00
#
_symmetry.space_group_name_H-M   'P 1'
#
loop_
_entity.id
_entity.type
_entity.pdbx_description
1 polymer ?
#
loop_
_entity_poly.entity_id
_entity_poly.type
_entity_poly.pdbx_seq_one_letter_code
_entity_poly.pdbx_strand_id
1 'polypeptide(L)'
;IPGPCSLTAALSVSGLPVNQFFFLGFFPIKAIEKKKLVSAINIFRGSVVFFETPKRLIKTLEFLNNYFPEREVSICKELTKIHQRITVDKISNIVKESKIKNPKGEYVLILGPELSESKNNDDENAMLVEALKFMKIPEAISQISSLTGTNKKELYIKALKIKKRI
;
A
#
# COMPACT_ATOMS: atom_id res chain seq x y z
N ILE A 1 13.38 23.19 -8.86
CA ILE A 1 13.07 24.32 -7.97
C ILE A 1 12.18 23.80 -6.86
N PRO A 2 12.62 23.83 -5.59
CA PRO A 2 11.78 23.40 -4.47
C PRO A 2 10.58 24.34 -4.29
N GLY A 3 9.43 23.78 -3.93
CA GLY A 3 8.21 24.55 -3.73
C GLY A 3 7.12 23.75 -3.02
N PRO A 4 5.99 24.40 -2.66
CA PRO A 4 4.85 23.73 -2.04
C PRO A 4 4.28 22.63 -2.95
N CYS A 5 4.08 21.43 -2.36
CA CYS A 5 3.52 20.29 -3.08
C CYS A 5 2.57 19.51 -2.16
N SER A 6 1.30 19.41 -2.53
CA SER A 6 0.30 18.71 -1.74
C SER A 6 0.57 17.20 -1.63
N LEU A 7 1.23 16.60 -2.62
CA LEU A 7 1.65 15.20 -2.58
C LEU A 7 2.62 14.97 -1.42
N THR A 8 3.73 15.72 -1.37
CA THR A 8 4.74 15.57 -0.31
C THR A 8 4.21 15.99 1.05
N ALA A 9 3.38 17.03 1.11
CA ALA A 9 2.70 17.43 2.33
C ALA A 9 1.78 16.30 2.87
N ALA A 10 1.02 15.63 1.99
CA ALA A 10 0.19 14.50 2.38
C ALA A 10 1.03 13.31 2.88
N LEU A 11 2.10 12.96 2.17
CA LEU A 11 2.99 11.86 2.58
C LEU A 11 3.59 12.11 3.97
N SER A 12 4.01 13.34 4.28
CA SER A 12 4.63 13.69 5.56
C SER A 12 3.70 13.59 6.76
N VAL A 13 2.37 13.69 6.56
CA VAL A 13 1.36 13.67 7.63
C VAL A 13 0.46 12.45 7.59
N SER A 14 0.68 11.54 6.65
CA SER A 14 -0.21 10.39 6.39
C SER A 14 -0.27 9.38 7.53
N GLY A 15 0.81 9.25 8.32
CA GLY A 15 0.93 8.19 9.32
C GLY A 15 1.12 6.78 8.74
N LEU A 16 1.26 6.65 7.41
CA LEU A 16 1.42 5.39 6.71
C LEU A 16 2.87 5.20 6.21
N PRO A 17 3.31 3.97 5.93
CA PRO A 17 4.61 3.72 5.32
C PRO A 17 4.73 4.40 3.96
N VAL A 18 5.71 5.30 3.80
CA VAL A 18 5.90 6.12 2.59
C VAL A 18 7.31 6.02 1.99
N ASN A 19 8.10 5.05 2.44
CA ASN A 19 9.43 4.76 1.91
C ASN A 19 9.41 4.35 0.42
N GLN A 20 8.31 3.72 -0.01
CA GLN A 20 8.01 3.46 -1.41
C GLN A 20 6.58 3.89 -1.69
N PHE A 21 6.37 4.70 -2.70
CA PHE A 21 5.04 5.12 -3.10
C PHE A 21 4.92 5.26 -4.61
N PHE A 22 3.69 5.13 -5.09
CA PHE A 22 3.31 5.35 -6.48
C PHE A 22 2.25 6.47 -6.54
N PHE A 23 2.50 7.50 -7.35
CA PHE A 23 1.57 8.61 -7.54
C PHE A 23 0.78 8.45 -8.84
N LEU A 24 -0.54 8.43 -8.74
CA LEU A 24 -1.47 8.23 -9.87
C LEU A 24 -1.90 9.52 -10.56
N GLY A 25 -1.71 10.69 -9.94
CA GLY A 25 -2.52 11.86 -10.28
C GLY A 25 -3.95 11.70 -9.75
N PHE A 26 -4.97 11.93 -10.55
CA PHE A 26 -6.37 11.69 -10.14
C PHE A 26 -6.76 10.22 -10.30
N PHE A 27 -7.63 9.75 -9.38
CA PHE A 27 -8.16 8.40 -9.48
C PHE A 27 -8.93 8.21 -10.81
N PRO A 28 -8.74 7.09 -11.51
CA PRO A 28 -9.34 6.88 -12.85
C PRO A 28 -10.86 6.83 -12.80
N ILE A 29 -11.50 7.24 -13.88
CA ILE A 29 -12.97 7.26 -14.01
C ILE A 29 -13.46 5.98 -14.69
N LYS A 30 -12.78 5.57 -15.78
CA LYS A 30 -13.20 4.46 -16.62
C LYS A 30 -13.03 3.11 -15.93
N ALA A 31 -14.02 2.24 -16.04
CA ALA A 31 -14.03 0.93 -15.40
C ALA A 31 -12.81 0.06 -15.78
N ILE A 32 -12.38 0.12 -17.03
CA ILE A 32 -11.21 -0.64 -17.53
C ILE A 32 -9.93 -0.14 -16.84
N GLU A 33 -9.75 1.17 -16.71
CA GLU A 33 -8.59 1.77 -16.05
C GLU A 33 -8.56 1.43 -14.55
N LYS A 34 -9.73 1.47 -13.89
CA LYS A 34 -9.88 1.05 -12.49
C LYS A 34 -9.48 -0.42 -12.28
N LYS A 35 -9.89 -1.33 -13.17
CA LYS A 35 -9.50 -2.75 -13.08
C LYS A 35 -7.99 -2.94 -13.26
N LYS A 36 -7.38 -2.26 -14.23
CA LYS A 36 -5.92 -2.27 -14.42
C LYS A 36 -5.20 -1.74 -13.19
N LEU A 37 -5.72 -0.67 -12.57
CA LEU A 37 -5.17 -0.10 -11.36
C LEU A 37 -5.23 -1.08 -10.19
N VAL A 38 -6.34 -1.79 -9.98
CA VAL A 38 -6.46 -2.82 -8.93
C VAL A 38 -5.38 -3.89 -9.10
N SER A 39 -5.16 -4.37 -10.34
CA SER A 39 -4.09 -5.35 -10.62
C SER A 39 -2.70 -4.79 -10.30
N ALA A 40 -2.43 -3.53 -10.65
CA ALA A 40 -1.17 -2.87 -10.34
C ALA A 40 -0.96 -2.68 -8.83
N ILE A 41 -2.01 -2.29 -8.10
CA ILE A 41 -1.98 -2.13 -6.64
C ILE A 41 -1.73 -3.47 -5.93
N ASN A 42 -2.26 -4.58 -6.42
CA ASN A 42 -2.03 -5.91 -5.85
C ASN A 42 -0.56 -6.36 -5.96
N ILE A 43 0.13 -5.92 -6.99
CA ILE A 43 1.55 -6.25 -7.20
C ILE A 43 2.47 -5.30 -6.44
N PHE A 44 2.07 -4.03 -6.31
CA PHE A 44 2.89 -3.00 -5.69
C PHE A 44 2.86 -3.07 -4.16
N ARG A 45 4.04 -3.15 -3.54
CA ARG A 45 4.19 -3.32 -2.09
C ARG A 45 4.25 -2.01 -1.29
N GLY A 46 4.23 -0.87 -1.96
CA GLY A 46 4.27 0.45 -1.33
C GLY A 46 2.90 1.11 -1.20
N SER A 47 2.90 2.36 -0.80
CA SER A 47 1.71 3.20 -0.71
C SER A 47 1.32 3.77 -2.07
N VAL A 48 0.02 3.89 -2.31
CA VAL A 48 -0.51 4.48 -3.54
C VAL A 48 -1.17 5.80 -3.24
N VAL A 49 -0.68 6.87 -3.87
CA VAL A 49 -1.15 8.24 -3.63
C VAL A 49 -1.94 8.74 -4.82
N PHE A 50 -3.07 9.38 -4.57
CA PHE A 50 -3.88 9.96 -5.63
C PHE A 50 -4.72 11.14 -5.14
N PHE A 51 -5.07 12.00 -6.07
CA PHE A 51 -6.01 13.07 -5.85
C PHE A 51 -7.44 12.59 -6.11
N GLU A 52 -8.39 13.18 -5.37
CA GLU A 52 -9.80 12.91 -5.61
C GLU A 52 -10.65 14.15 -5.40
N THR A 53 -11.73 14.24 -6.17
CA THR A 53 -12.69 15.34 -6.04
C THR A 53 -13.74 15.02 -4.96
N PRO A 54 -14.30 16.02 -4.28
CA PRO A 54 -15.35 15.80 -3.28
C PRO A 54 -16.52 14.97 -3.81
N LYS A 55 -16.96 15.26 -5.02
CA LYS A 55 -18.11 14.58 -5.65
C LYS A 55 -17.88 13.08 -5.89
N ARG A 56 -16.64 12.66 -6.03
CA ARG A 56 -16.27 11.28 -6.36
C ARG A 56 -15.73 10.49 -5.16
N LEU A 57 -15.31 11.20 -4.11
CA LEU A 57 -14.59 10.63 -2.97
C LEU A 57 -15.29 9.39 -2.39
N ILE A 58 -16.59 9.49 -2.08
CA ILE A 58 -17.34 8.37 -1.49
C ILE A 58 -17.36 7.16 -2.43
N LYS A 59 -17.70 7.38 -3.71
CA LYS A 59 -17.73 6.30 -4.72
C LYS A 59 -16.35 5.66 -4.93
N THR A 60 -15.29 6.42 -4.81
CA THR A 60 -13.91 5.92 -4.91
C THR A 60 -13.55 5.07 -3.69
N LEU A 61 -13.93 5.49 -2.49
CA LEU A 61 -13.73 4.70 -1.27
C LEU A 61 -14.54 3.41 -1.29
N GLU A 62 -15.80 3.45 -1.71
CA GLU A 62 -16.64 2.25 -1.89
C GLU A 62 -16.02 1.29 -2.92
N PHE A 63 -15.53 1.82 -4.04
CA PHE A 63 -14.84 1.00 -5.04
C PHE A 63 -13.60 0.34 -4.45
N LEU A 64 -12.75 1.09 -3.75
CA LEU A 64 -11.54 0.54 -3.11
C LEU A 64 -11.89 -0.48 -2.01
N ASN A 65 -12.98 -0.26 -1.25
CA ASN A 65 -13.46 -1.18 -0.23
C ASN A 65 -13.79 -2.58 -0.78
N ASN A 66 -14.28 -2.66 -2.02
CA ASN A 66 -14.58 -3.96 -2.65
C ASN A 66 -13.34 -4.81 -2.94
N TYR A 67 -12.16 -4.19 -3.03
CA TYR A 67 -10.91 -4.89 -3.35
C TYR A 67 -9.90 -4.89 -2.20
N PHE A 68 -9.93 -3.86 -1.35
CA PHE A 68 -8.91 -3.62 -0.32
C PHE A 68 -9.52 -3.22 1.03
N PRO A 69 -10.54 -3.94 1.57
CA PRO A 69 -11.26 -3.52 2.77
C PRO A 69 -10.37 -3.35 4.00
N GLU A 70 -9.34 -4.19 4.14
CA GLU A 70 -8.45 -4.22 5.30
C GLU A 70 -7.24 -3.28 5.18
N ARG A 71 -7.00 -2.69 4.00
CA ARG A 71 -5.91 -1.72 3.83
C ARG A 71 -6.27 -0.41 4.51
N GLU A 72 -5.30 0.19 5.17
CA GLU A 72 -5.44 1.53 5.73
C GLU A 72 -5.40 2.57 4.61
N VAL A 73 -6.20 3.60 4.76
CA VAL A 73 -6.17 4.78 3.90
C VAL A 73 -6.05 6.04 4.75
N SER A 74 -5.11 6.91 4.39
CA SER A 74 -5.03 8.27 4.92
C SER A 74 -5.74 9.21 3.97
N ILE A 75 -6.73 9.92 4.48
CA ILE A 75 -7.53 10.90 3.76
C ILE A 75 -7.14 12.29 4.25
N CYS A 76 -6.36 12.98 3.45
CA CYS A 76 -5.89 14.33 3.73
C CYS A 76 -6.81 15.34 3.05
N LYS A 77 -7.54 16.12 3.82
CA LYS A 77 -8.46 17.16 3.36
C LYS A 77 -7.84 18.52 3.59
N GLU A 78 -7.94 19.42 2.59
CA GLU A 78 -7.62 20.85 2.71
C GLU A 78 -6.26 21.12 3.40
N LEU A 79 -5.22 20.35 3.01
CA LEU A 79 -3.88 20.49 3.59
C LEU A 79 -3.40 21.93 3.56
N THR A 80 -2.77 22.38 4.65
CA THR A 80 -2.26 23.73 4.87
C THR A 80 -3.31 24.84 4.95
N LYS A 81 -4.61 24.49 4.97
CA LYS A 81 -5.72 25.44 5.09
C LYS A 81 -6.40 25.35 6.47
N ILE A 82 -7.24 26.34 6.80
CA ILE A 82 -7.94 26.41 8.10
C ILE A 82 -8.78 25.15 8.40
N HIS A 83 -9.33 24.51 7.35
CA HIS A 83 -10.16 23.32 7.49
C HIS A 83 -9.40 22.02 7.22
N GLN A 84 -8.09 22.03 7.44
CA GLN A 84 -7.27 20.82 7.31
C GLN A 84 -7.78 19.72 8.22
N ARG A 85 -7.91 18.53 7.66
CA ARG A 85 -8.23 17.32 8.41
C ARG A 85 -7.52 16.12 7.81
N ILE A 86 -6.96 15.29 8.69
CA ILE A 86 -6.34 14.02 8.30
C ILE A 86 -7.10 12.92 9.04
N THR A 87 -7.53 11.91 8.30
CA THR A 87 -8.23 10.73 8.82
C THR A 87 -7.51 9.49 8.33
N VAL A 88 -7.08 8.64 9.26
CA VAL A 88 -6.41 7.37 8.95
C VAL A 88 -7.23 6.25 9.55
N ASP A 89 -7.63 5.29 8.75
CA ASP A 89 -8.32 4.08 9.20
C ASP A 89 -8.35 3.04 8.07
N LYS A 90 -8.79 1.82 8.38
CA LYS A 90 -9.15 0.83 7.36
C LYS A 90 -10.27 1.35 6.47
N ILE A 91 -10.19 1.05 5.18
CA ILE A 91 -11.21 1.48 4.22
C ILE A 91 -12.60 1.00 4.65
N SER A 92 -12.70 -0.26 5.11
CA SER A 92 -13.95 -0.85 5.58
C SER A 92 -14.60 -0.04 6.72
N ASN A 93 -13.81 0.46 7.66
CA ASN A 93 -14.31 1.26 8.77
C ASN A 93 -14.82 2.64 8.28
N ILE A 94 -14.06 3.29 7.38
CA ILE A 94 -14.43 4.60 6.84
C ILE A 94 -15.75 4.53 6.09
N VAL A 95 -15.92 3.49 5.27
CA VAL A 95 -17.15 3.29 4.49
C VAL A 95 -18.33 2.92 5.39
N LYS A 96 -18.15 1.94 6.29
CA LYS A 96 -19.20 1.44 7.20
C LYS A 96 -19.71 2.53 8.14
N GLU A 97 -18.82 3.32 8.73
CA GLU A 97 -19.19 4.34 9.70
C GLU A 97 -19.61 5.66 9.02
N SER A 98 -19.62 5.73 7.70
CA SER A 98 -19.93 6.95 6.93
C SER A 98 -19.16 8.17 7.46
N LYS A 99 -17.88 7.96 7.79
CA LYS A 99 -17.01 8.99 8.43
C LYS A 99 -16.91 10.29 7.62
N ILE A 100 -17.22 10.24 6.33
CA ILE A 100 -17.17 11.40 5.45
C ILE A 100 -18.57 11.73 4.97
N LYS A 101 -19.14 12.78 5.56
CA LYS A 101 -20.43 13.32 5.15
C LYS A 101 -20.24 14.63 4.39
N ASN A 102 -20.96 14.80 3.27
CA ASN A 102 -20.94 16.02 2.46
C ASN A 102 -19.51 16.53 2.16
N PRO A 103 -18.68 15.76 1.46
CA PRO A 103 -17.30 16.11 1.22
C PRO A 103 -17.19 17.44 0.43
N LYS A 104 -16.34 18.34 0.92
CA LYS A 104 -16.03 19.65 0.30
C LYS A 104 -14.54 19.88 0.37
N GLY A 105 -14.00 20.67 -0.55
CA GLY A 105 -12.57 21.02 -0.60
C GLY A 105 -11.75 20.07 -1.42
N GLU A 106 -10.45 20.01 -1.18
CA GLU A 106 -9.46 19.24 -1.93
C GLU A 106 -9.02 18.04 -1.10
N TYR A 107 -8.80 16.92 -1.78
CA TYR A 107 -8.45 15.66 -1.15
C TYR A 107 -7.21 15.03 -1.78
N VAL A 108 -6.29 14.63 -0.93
CA VAL A 108 -5.20 13.71 -1.25
C VAL A 108 -5.43 12.44 -0.45
N LEU A 109 -5.46 11.30 -1.14
CA LEU A 109 -5.61 10.00 -0.50
C LEU A 109 -4.32 9.21 -0.65
N ILE A 110 -3.98 8.50 0.42
CA ILE A 110 -2.84 7.58 0.45
C ILE A 110 -3.37 6.24 0.91
N LEU A 111 -3.42 5.29 -0.02
CA LEU A 111 -3.70 3.89 0.29
C LEU A 111 -2.41 3.24 0.76
N GLY A 112 -2.34 2.84 2.01
CA GLY A 112 -1.18 2.18 2.61
C GLY A 112 -0.84 0.84 1.95
N PRO A 113 0.33 0.27 2.20
CA PRO A 113 0.67 -1.07 1.72
C PRO A 113 -0.24 -2.14 2.34
N GLU A 114 -0.33 -3.29 1.73
CA GLU A 114 -1.00 -4.43 2.34
C GLU A 114 -0.14 -4.96 3.50
N LEU A 115 -0.62 -4.81 4.73
CA LEU A 115 0.06 -5.26 5.95
C LEU A 115 -0.23 -6.75 6.26
N SER A 116 -0.44 -7.60 5.27
CA SER A 116 -0.72 -9.00 5.54
C SER A 116 0.56 -9.78 5.84
N GLU A 117 0.72 -10.23 7.07
CA GLU A 117 1.75 -11.19 7.49
C GLU A 117 1.64 -12.53 6.72
N SER A 118 0.47 -12.85 6.19
CA SER A 118 0.20 -14.13 5.53
C SER A 118 0.71 -14.26 4.09
N LYS A 119 0.82 -13.15 3.33
CA LYS A 119 1.36 -13.20 1.95
C LYS A 119 2.89 -13.18 1.89
N ASN A 120 3.55 -12.72 2.93
CA ASN A 120 5.00 -12.75 3.01
C ASN A 120 5.55 -14.18 2.95
N ASN A 121 4.84 -15.16 3.51
CA ASN A 121 5.32 -16.54 3.57
C ASN A 121 5.38 -17.23 2.20
N ASP A 122 4.40 -17.04 1.34
CA ASP A 122 4.37 -17.70 0.02
C ASP A 122 5.34 -17.02 -0.94
N ASP A 123 5.41 -15.70 -0.94
CA ASP A 123 6.37 -14.94 -1.74
C ASP A 123 7.81 -15.18 -1.26
N GLU A 124 8.06 -15.20 0.06
CA GLU A 124 9.36 -15.53 0.62
C GLU A 124 9.79 -16.96 0.30
N ASN A 125 8.86 -17.92 0.34
CA ASN A 125 9.13 -19.28 -0.05
C ASN A 125 9.46 -19.38 -1.54
N ALA A 126 8.74 -18.67 -2.41
CA ALA A 126 9.03 -18.61 -3.84
C ALA A 126 10.41 -17.97 -4.10
N MET A 127 10.73 -16.86 -3.43
CA MET A 127 12.06 -16.23 -3.51
C MET A 127 13.17 -17.16 -3.02
N LEU A 128 12.94 -17.89 -1.92
CA LEU A 128 13.90 -18.86 -1.38
C LEU A 128 14.12 -20.03 -2.34
N VAL A 129 13.05 -20.60 -2.93
CA VAL A 129 13.14 -21.67 -3.91
C VAL A 129 13.97 -21.23 -5.10
N GLU A 130 13.70 -20.03 -5.63
CA GLU A 130 14.41 -19.50 -6.79
C GLU A 130 15.88 -19.20 -6.46
N ALA A 131 16.14 -18.52 -5.34
CA ALA A 131 17.50 -18.20 -4.92
C ALA A 131 18.37 -19.46 -4.66
N LEU A 132 17.79 -20.50 -4.08
CA LEU A 132 18.47 -21.76 -3.79
C LEU A 132 18.85 -22.57 -5.02
N LYS A 133 18.33 -22.25 -6.20
CA LYS A 133 18.77 -22.85 -7.48
C LYS A 133 20.16 -22.34 -7.91
N PHE A 134 20.52 -21.12 -7.52
CA PHE A 134 21.68 -20.41 -8.04
C PHE A 134 22.73 -20.05 -6.98
N MET A 135 22.38 -20.11 -5.68
CA MET A 135 23.27 -19.69 -4.60
C MET A 135 23.15 -20.57 -3.35
N LYS A 136 24.18 -20.49 -2.47
CA LYS A 136 24.21 -21.23 -1.20
C LYS A 136 23.21 -20.67 -0.19
N ILE A 137 22.74 -21.52 0.74
CA ILE A 137 21.75 -21.15 1.77
C ILE A 137 22.10 -19.85 2.50
N PRO A 138 23.34 -19.63 3.01
CA PRO A 138 23.66 -18.40 3.73
C PRO A 138 23.55 -17.13 2.88
N GLU A 139 23.90 -17.22 1.59
CA GLU A 139 23.84 -16.11 0.64
C GLU A 139 22.39 -15.76 0.30
N ALA A 140 21.56 -16.77 -0.01
CA ALA A 140 20.13 -16.62 -0.26
C ALA A 140 19.41 -15.97 0.93
N ILE A 141 19.69 -16.45 2.14
CA ILE A 141 19.10 -15.90 3.36
C ILE A 141 19.53 -14.45 3.58
N SER A 142 20.79 -14.11 3.36
CA SER A 142 21.27 -12.74 3.55
C SER A 142 20.60 -11.77 2.60
N GLN A 143 20.46 -12.14 1.31
CA GLN A 143 19.77 -11.34 0.30
C GLN A 143 18.27 -11.17 0.62
N ILE A 144 17.58 -12.26 0.90
CA ILE A 144 16.14 -12.23 1.16
C ILE A 144 15.83 -11.46 2.45
N SER A 145 16.62 -11.68 3.50
CA SER A 145 16.49 -10.90 4.74
C SER A 145 16.66 -9.40 4.51
N SER A 146 17.57 -8.99 3.64
CA SER A 146 17.75 -7.55 3.31
C SER A 146 16.61 -6.97 2.48
N LEU A 147 15.93 -7.79 1.67
CA LEU A 147 14.81 -7.38 0.83
C LEU A 147 13.47 -7.38 1.58
N THR A 148 13.25 -8.38 2.45
CA THR A 148 11.95 -8.60 3.10
C THR A 148 11.91 -8.08 4.54
N GLY A 149 13.07 -7.83 5.16
CA GLY A 149 13.18 -7.51 6.59
C GLY A 149 12.98 -8.71 7.52
N THR A 150 12.73 -9.90 6.98
CA THR A 150 12.49 -11.12 7.77
C THR A 150 13.75 -11.61 8.47
N ASN A 151 13.58 -12.13 9.69
CA ASN A 151 14.70 -12.61 10.52
C ASN A 151 15.44 -13.78 9.84
N LYS A 152 16.78 -13.69 9.79
CA LYS A 152 17.64 -14.71 9.19
C LYS A 152 17.43 -16.11 9.74
N LYS A 153 17.09 -16.25 11.04
CA LYS A 153 16.81 -17.55 11.66
C LYS A 153 15.55 -18.20 11.11
N GLU A 154 14.51 -17.42 10.88
CA GLU A 154 13.25 -17.90 10.29
C GLU A 154 13.45 -18.35 8.84
N LEU A 155 14.15 -17.54 8.05
CA LEU A 155 14.51 -17.85 6.68
C LEU A 155 15.38 -19.12 6.59
N TYR A 156 16.28 -19.34 7.55
CA TYR A 156 17.10 -20.54 7.60
C TYR A 156 16.26 -21.81 7.79
N ILE A 157 15.29 -21.76 8.72
CA ILE A 157 14.38 -22.90 8.97
C ILE A 157 13.53 -23.20 7.71
N LYS A 158 13.04 -22.15 7.03
CA LYS A 158 12.31 -22.28 5.76
C LYS A 158 13.17 -22.88 4.65
N ALA A 159 14.40 -22.38 4.48
CA ALA A 159 15.34 -22.86 3.47
C ALA A 159 15.71 -24.35 3.66
N LEU A 160 15.90 -24.80 4.90
CA LEU A 160 16.15 -26.21 5.19
C LEU A 160 14.95 -27.12 4.86
N LYS A 161 13.71 -26.66 5.10
CA LYS A 161 12.49 -27.40 4.73
C LYS A 161 12.36 -27.53 3.21
N ILE A 162 12.67 -26.47 2.48
CA ILE A 162 12.62 -26.43 1.00
C ILE A 162 13.68 -27.39 0.45
N LYS A 163 14.92 -27.34 0.95
CA LYS A 163 16.01 -28.20 0.46
C LYS A 163 15.81 -29.70 0.72
N LYS A 164 14.97 -30.05 1.69
CA LYS A 164 14.58 -31.47 1.94
C LYS A 164 13.50 -31.97 0.98
N ARG A 165 12.85 -31.06 0.23
CA ARG A 165 11.75 -31.37 -0.70
C ARG A 165 12.18 -31.34 -2.18
N ILE A 166 13.37 -30.83 -2.46
CA ILE A 166 14.05 -30.84 -3.75
C ILE A 166 15.11 -31.94 -3.73
#